data_bd666502298a00b54cf44f3e46cf1594
#
_entry.id   bd666502298a00b54cf44f3e46cf1594
#
_cell.length_a   1.000
_cell.length_b   1.000
_cell.length_c   1.000
_cell.angle_alpha   90.00
_cell.angle_beta   90.00
_cell.angle_gamma   90.00
#
_symmetry.space_group_name_H-M   'P 1'
#
loop_
_entity.id
_entity.type
_entity.pdbx_description
1 polymer ?
#
loop_
_entity_poly.entity_id
_entity_poly.type
_entity_poly.pdbx_seq_one_letter_code
_entity_poly.pdbx_strand_id
1 'polypeptide(L)'
;MTETATTAFAPLATERLTLRPYRAEDAAELHRLINDWEVCRALAAVPFPYPRALADEWIASSARSLAEGRAYHLAITGREGEREVIVGGVGLRVDRGARDGHLGYWVGRKFWGHGVATEAAGRLARWALANLDLDGITATVATDNAASAAVLRRIGLQMVGRGQEHFVARGGEQPVLHFAATREHLFGVPDAGPAVAGAARPLLLVAACALIDTDGRVLLTRRPEGKKLAGLWEFPGGKLHEGETPEAALIRELAEELGIAVAGNCLAAFAFASHAYPTFHLLMPLYLCRRWRGTPQPLEGQTLAWVRPEKLADYPMPPADRPLVPLLRDFL
;
A
#
# COMPACT_ATOMS: atom_id res chain seq x y z
N MET A 1 -17.39 33.23 19.21
CA MET A 1 -16.44 32.20 19.64
C MET A 1 -17.11 30.85 19.38
N THR A 2 -16.88 30.29 18.22
CA THR A 2 -17.42 28.96 17.83
C THR A 2 -16.43 27.92 18.34
N GLU A 3 -16.84 27.19 19.38
CA GLU A 3 -16.15 25.98 19.84
C GLU A 3 -16.13 24.96 18.69
N THR A 4 -14.95 24.79 18.09
CA THR A 4 -14.70 23.66 17.18
C THR A 4 -14.73 22.39 18.01
N ALA A 5 -15.82 21.65 17.96
CA ALA A 5 -15.91 20.32 18.54
C ALA A 5 -14.76 19.44 17.96
N THR A 6 -13.76 19.13 18.79
CA THR A 6 -12.69 18.22 18.42
C THR A 6 -13.30 16.84 18.25
N THR A 7 -13.58 16.47 17.02
CA THR A 7 -14.09 15.13 16.71
C THR A 7 -13.07 14.10 17.16
N ALA A 8 -13.45 13.25 18.12
CA ALA A 8 -12.58 12.20 18.64
C ALA A 8 -12.08 11.29 17.49
N PHE A 9 -10.79 10.93 17.51
CA PHE A 9 -10.20 10.03 16.51
C PHE A 9 -10.92 8.68 16.51
N ALA A 10 -11.54 8.32 15.38
CA ALA A 10 -12.22 7.04 15.22
C ALA A 10 -11.20 5.91 15.03
N PRO A 11 -11.35 4.76 15.73
CA PRO A 11 -10.48 3.62 15.54
C PRO A 11 -10.43 3.14 14.07
N LEU A 12 -9.24 2.73 13.63
CA LEU A 12 -9.03 2.21 12.28
C LEU A 12 -9.07 0.68 12.31
N ALA A 13 -10.11 0.09 11.77
CA ALA A 13 -10.20 -1.36 11.63
C ALA A 13 -9.39 -1.85 10.42
N THR A 14 -8.84 -3.06 10.56
CA THR A 14 -8.26 -3.87 9.49
C THR A 14 -8.99 -5.22 9.45
N GLU A 15 -8.48 -6.20 8.73
CA GLU A 15 -9.05 -7.55 8.71
C GLU A 15 -8.97 -8.24 10.08
N ARG A 16 -7.84 -8.08 10.81
CA ARG A 16 -7.56 -8.80 12.06
C ARG A 16 -7.29 -7.89 13.26
N LEU A 17 -7.02 -6.59 13.01
CA LEU A 17 -6.54 -5.66 14.03
C LEU A 17 -7.44 -4.43 14.11
N THR A 18 -7.35 -3.75 15.25
CA THR A 18 -7.90 -2.41 15.45
C THR A 18 -6.77 -1.48 15.92
N LEU A 19 -6.64 -0.33 15.24
CA LEU A 19 -5.72 0.72 15.64
C LEU A 19 -6.53 1.80 16.35
N ARG A 20 -6.32 1.98 17.65
CA ARG A 20 -7.07 2.94 18.47
C ARG A 20 -6.15 3.81 19.33
N PRO A 21 -6.59 4.98 19.74
CA PRO A 21 -5.85 5.74 20.77
C PRO A 21 -5.57 4.87 21.98
N TYR A 22 -4.41 5.10 22.62
CA TYR A 22 -4.08 4.46 23.88
C TYR A 22 -5.03 4.93 24.97
N ARG A 23 -5.33 4.03 25.93
CA ARG A 23 -6.09 4.29 27.14
C ARG A 23 -5.15 4.19 28.35
N ALA A 24 -5.51 4.80 29.46
CA ALA A 24 -4.68 4.74 30.68
C ALA A 24 -4.44 3.29 31.14
N GLU A 25 -5.46 2.43 31.04
CA GLU A 25 -5.36 1.02 31.38
C GLU A 25 -4.38 0.21 30.50
N ASP A 26 -4.01 0.71 29.33
CA ASP A 26 -3.08 0.05 28.43
C ASP A 26 -1.62 0.09 28.94
N ALA A 27 -1.30 0.95 29.88
CA ALA A 27 0.08 1.24 30.31
C ALA A 27 0.80 0.00 30.89
N ALA A 28 0.10 -0.86 31.58
CA ALA A 28 0.69 -2.09 32.14
C ALA A 28 1.08 -3.08 31.02
N GLU A 29 0.20 -3.28 30.05
CA GLU A 29 0.43 -4.20 28.94
C GLU A 29 1.45 -3.63 27.95
N LEU A 30 1.39 -2.31 27.66
CA LEU A 30 2.41 -1.62 26.88
C LEU A 30 3.79 -1.83 27.50
N HIS A 31 3.95 -1.54 28.79
CA HIS A 31 5.22 -1.73 29.48
C HIS A 31 5.71 -3.18 29.39
N ARG A 32 4.83 -4.14 29.64
CA ARG A 32 5.16 -5.58 29.60
C ARG A 32 5.67 -6.03 28.23
N LEU A 33 5.09 -5.50 27.15
CA LEU A 33 5.43 -5.90 25.78
C LEU A 33 6.67 -5.18 25.24
N ILE A 34 6.84 -3.90 25.60
CA ILE A 34 7.95 -3.10 25.07
C ILE A 34 9.24 -3.33 25.87
N ASN A 35 9.16 -3.71 27.16
CA ASN A 35 10.32 -3.97 28.01
C ASN A 35 10.99 -5.32 27.70
N ASP A 36 11.28 -5.53 26.43
CA ASP A 36 12.03 -6.65 25.88
C ASP A 36 13.21 -6.06 25.08
N TRP A 37 14.43 -6.55 25.32
CA TRP A 37 15.62 -6.04 24.64
C TRP A 37 15.50 -6.07 23.13
N GLU A 38 14.97 -7.16 22.55
CA GLU A 38 14.85 -7.29 21.09
C GLU A 38 13.84 -6.28 20.51
N VAL A 39 12.87 -5.83 21.30
CA VAL A 39 11.94 -4.75 20.93
C VAL A 39 12.60 -3.39 21.10
N CYS A 40 13.16 -3.09 22.30
CA CYS A 40 13.75 -1.78 22.60
C CYS A 40 14.94 -1.45 21.70
N ARG A 41 15.81 -2.44 21.42
CA ARG A 41 17.00 -2.21 20.58
C ARG A 41 16.69 -1.78 19.15
N ALA A 42 15.46 -2.01 18.71
CA ALA A 42 14.97 -1.65 17.38
C ALA A 42 14.33 -0.24 17.32
N LEU A 43 14.16 0.43 18.48
CA LEU A 43 13.48 1.71 18.62
C LEU A 43 14.47 2.80 19.06
N ALA A 44 14.59 3.87 18.29
CA ALA A 44 15.61 4.91 18.54
C ALA A 44 15.43 5.60 19.90
N ALA A 45 14.21 5.98 20.26
CA ALA A 45 13.92 6.80 21.42
C ALA A 45 13.54 6.02 22.70
N VAL A 46 13.60 4.69 22.69
CA VAL A 46 13.14 3.84 23.80
C VAL A 46 14.34 3.32 24.60
N PRO A 47 14.43 3.58 25.90
CA PRO A 47 15.49 3.04 26.76
C PRO A 47 15.26 1.57 27.09
N PHE A 48 16.34 0.89 27.50
CA PHE A 48 16.25 -0.44 28.10
C PHE A 48 17.12 -0.51 29.37
N PRO A 49 16.60 -1.01 30.51
CA PRO A 49 15.19 -1.40 30.75
C PRO A 49 14.22 -0.22 30.56
N TYR A 50 12.99 -0.52 30.10
CA TYR A 50 11.96 0.50 29.90
C TYR A 50 11.25 0.79 31.24
N PRO A 51 11.40 2.01 31.83
CA PRO A 51 10.76 2.32 33.11
C PRO A 51 9.23 2.33 33.01
N ARG A 52 8.57 1.77 34.03
CA ARG A 52 7.08 1.70 34.05
C ARG A 52 6.43 3.09 33.97
N ALA A 53 7.00 4.10 34.64
CA ALA A 53 6.49 5.47 34.61
C ALA A 53 6.48 6.08 33.20
N LEU A 54 7.44 5.71 32.34
CA LEU A 54 7.48 6.19 30.97
C LEU A 54 6.28 5.69 30.14
N ALA A 55 5.67 4.56 30.48
CA ALA A 55 4.47 4.09 29.78
C ALA A 55 3.27 5.01 30.02
N ASP A 56 3.09 5.46 31.26
CA ASP A 56 2.00 6.39 31.61
C ASP A 56 2.23 7.77 31.00
N GLU A 57 3.48 8.27 31.04
CA GLU A 57 3.87 9.54 30.43
C GLU A 57 3.70 9.51 28.90
N TRP A 58 4.10 8.40 28.29
CA TRP A 58 3.94 8.19 26.84
C TRP A 58 2.49 8.23 26.43
N ILE A 59 1.59 7.51 27.13
CA ILE A 59 0.17 7.49 26.84
C ILE A 59 -0.43 8.89 26.97
N ALA A 60 -0.10 9.62 28.05
CA ALA A 60 -0.59 10.98 28.25
C ALA A 60 -0.08 11.95 27.16
N SER A 61 1.18 11.83 26.76
CA SER A 61 1.76 12.66 25.70
C SER A 61 1.20 12.33 24.32
N SER A 62 0.93 11.03 24.06
CA SER A 62 0.30 10.57 22.83
C SER A 62 -1.12 11.13 22.67
N ALA A 63 -1.90 11.16 23.74
CA ALA A 63 -3.24 11.74 23.73
C ALA A 63 -3.21 13.25 23.41
N ARG A 64 -2.27 14.00 24.01
CA ARG A 64 -2.10 15.44 23.70
C ARG A 64 -1.69 15.66 22.25
N SER A 65 -0.70 14.89 21.76
CA SER A 65 -0.21 15.03 20.38
C SER A 65 -1.29 14.70 19.35
N LEU A 66 -2.15 13.74 19.67
CA LEU A 66 -3.30 13.37 18.83
C LEU A 66 -4.34 14.51 18.79
N ALA A 67 -4.67 15.09 19.95
CA ALA A 67 -5.61 16.22 20.02
C ALA A 67 -5.12 17.45 19.24
N GLU A 68 -3.80 17.68 19.19
CA GLU A 68 -3.16 18.76 18.46
C GLU A 68 -2.89 18.44 16.99
N GLY A 69 -3.16 17.21 16.55
CA GLY A 69 -2.87 16.74 15.19
C GLY A 69 -1.37 16.73 14.83
N ARG A 70 -0.48 16.65 15.83
CA ARG A 70 0.97 16.61 15.64
C ARG A 70 1.51 15.19 15.48
N ALA A 71 0.86 14.23 16.12
CA ALA A 71 1.20 12.83 15.98
C ALA A 71 -0.01 11.92 16.26
N TYR A 72 -0.03 10.79 15.59
CA TYR A 72 -1.07 9.76 15.67
C TYR A 72 -0.43 8.47 16.20
N HIS A 73 -0.25 8.38 17.53
CA HIS A 73 0.27 7.19 18.19
C HIS A 73 -0.90 6.31 18.65
N LEU A 74 -1.01 5.12 18.07
CA LEU A 74 -2.13 4.22 18.27
C LEU A 74 -1.67 2.88 18.81
N ALA A 75 -2.43 2.31 19.74
CA ALA A 75 -2.30 0.91 20.12
C ALA A 75 -2.75 0.03 18.95
N ILE A 76 -1.97 -0.99 18.64
CA ILE A 76 -2.39 -2.09 17.78
C ILE A 76 -3.02 -3.12 18.67
N THR A 77 -4.32 -3.39 18.49
CA THR A 77 -5.04 -4.40 19.24
C THR A 77 -5.50 -5.54 18.33
N GLY A 78 -5.49 -6.74 18.88
CA GLY A 78 -6.02 -7.96 18.26
C GLY A 78 -6.97 -8.65 19.22
N ARG A 79 -7.45 -9.84 18.88
CA ARG A 79 -8.33 -10.65 19.74
C ARG A 79 -7.64 -11.95 20.17
N GLU A 80 -7.69 -12.25 21.47
CA GLU A 80 -7.41 -13.57 22.02
C GLU A 80 -8.74 -14.10 22.58
N GLY A 81 -9.43 -14.97 21.83
CA GLY A 81 -10.82 -15.34 22.10
C GLY A 81 -11.75 -14.12 22.02
N GLU A 82 -12.50 -13.85 23.07
CA GLU A 82 -13.38 -12.66 23.13
C GLU A 82 -12.70 -11.40 23.66
N ARG A 83 -11.48 -11.51 24.17
CA ARG A 83 -10.76 -10.41 24.80
C ARG A 83 -9.96 -9.61 23.78
N GLU A 84 -10.09 -8.27 23.81
CA GLU A 84 -9.16 -7.36 23.14
C GLU A 84 -7.81 -7.34 23.88
N VAL A 85 -6.71 -7.51 23.16
CA VAL A 85 -5.35 -7.47 23.71
C VAL A 85 -4.47 -6.56 22.88
N ILE A 86 -3.55 -5.82 23.54
CA ILE A 86 -2.52 -5.07 22.83
C ILE A 86 -1.49 -6.04 22.28
N VAL A 87 -1.13 -5.86 21.01
CA VAL A 87 -0.10 -6.65 20.32
C VAL A 87 1.11 -5.80 19.94
N GLY A 88 0.96 -4.46 19.96
CA GLY A 88 2.02 -3.52 19.60
C GLY A 88 1.54 -2.08 19.56
N GLY A 89 2.31 -1.23 18.90
CA GLY A 89 1.98 0.17 18.64
C GLY A 89 2.41 0.62 17.26
N VAL A 90 1.65 1.53 16.67
CA VAL A 90 1.97 2.19 15.41
C VAL A 90 1.81 3.69 15.57
N GLY A 91 2.69 4.48 14.99
CA GLY A 91 2.66 5.93 15.11
C GLY A 91 3.03 6.64 13.83
N LEU A 92 2.45 7.81 13.65
CA LEU A 92 2.82 8.75 12.61
C LEU A 92 3.03 10.12 13.24
N ARG A 93 4.22 10.70 13.08
CA ARG A 93 4.51 12.09 13.42
C ARG A 93 4.35 12.94 12.17
N VAL A 94 3.67 14.07 12.30
CA VAL A 94 3.38 14.98 11.19
C VAL A 94 4.40 16.09 11.18
N ASP A 95 5.16 16.24 10.11
CA ASP A 95 5.95 17.42 9.80
C ASP A 95 5.15 18.31 8.83
N ARG A 96 4.56 19.37 9.37
CA ARG A 96 3.76 20.32 8.58
C ARG A 96 4.61 21.17 7.63
N GLY A 97 5.89 21.38 7.96
CA GLY A 97 6.82 22.15 7.13
C GLY A 97 7.25 21.38 5.90
N ALA A 98 7.62 20.12 6.07
CA ALA A 98 7.95 19.21 4.97
C ALA A 98 6.73 18.56 4.32
N ARG A 99 5.54 18.71 4.92
CA ARG A 99 4.30 18.01 4.51
C ARG A 99 4.46 16.48 4.46
N ASP A 100 5.27 15.94 5.38
CA ASP A 100 5.57 14.51 5.47
C ASP A 100 5.08 13.90 6.77
N GLY A 101 4.75 12.61 6.72
CA GLY A 101 4.44 11.79 7.88
C GLY A 101 5.58 10.83 8.19
N HIS A 102 6.19 10.91 9.38
CA HIS A 102 7.20 9.94 9.80
C HIS A 102 6.54 8.76 10.52
N LEU A 103 6.58 7.59 9.88
CA LEU A 103 5.95 6.35 10.33
C LEU A 103 6.90 5.55 11.22
N GLY A 104 6.39 5.10 12.36
CA GLY A 104 7.08 4.18 13.26
C GLY A 104 6.13 3.13 13.79
N TYR A 105 6.64 1.96 14.16
CA TYR A 105 5.86 0.87 14.76
C TYR A 105 6.74 -0.05 15.59
N TRP A 106 6.11 -0.76 16.50
CA TRP A 106 6.69 -1.86 17.23
C TRP A 106 5.63 -2.94 17.48
N VAL A 107 6.07 -4.16 17.63
CA VAL A 107 5.21 -5.32 17.90
C VAL A 107 5.85 -6.14 19.01
N GLY A 108 5.06 -6.57 19.99
CA GLY A 108 5.53 -7.44 21.05
C GLY A 108 6.10 -8.74 20.47
N ARG A 109 7.22 -9.22 21.02
CA ARG A 109 8.01 -10.33 20.46
C ARG A 109 7.18 -11.58 20.16
N LYS A 110 6.22 -11.93 21.02
CA LYS A 110 5.35 -13.11 20.85
C LYS A 110 4.44 -13.02 19.60
N PHE A 111 4.27 -11.83 19.01
CA PHE A 111 3.43 -11.59 17.84
C PHE A 111 4.21 -11.37 16.55
N TRP A 112 5.54 -11.56 16.58
CA TRP A 112 6.37 -11.45 15.38
C TRP A 112 6.08 -12.57 14.38
N GLY A 113 6.34 -12.30 13.10
CA GLY A 113 6.11 -13.28 12.03
C GLY A 113 4.66 -13.42 11.54
N HIS A 114 3.68 -12.77 12.21
CA HIS A 114 2.26 -12.90 11.89
C HIS A 114 1.71 -11.76 11.00
N GLY A 115 2.57 -10.92 10.42
CA GLY A 115 2.16 -9.83 9.53
C GLY A 115 1.57 -8.59 10.24
N VAL A 116 1.51 -8.57 11.57
CA VAL A 116 0.91 -7.48 12.38
C VAL A 116 1.46 -6.11 12.00
N ALA A 117 2.80 -5.97 11.94
CA ALA A 117 3.44 -4.69 11.59
C ALA A 117 3.05 -4.22 10.18
N THR A 118 3.04 -5.13 9.19
CA THR A 118 2.69 -4.80 7.80
C THR A 118 1.25 -4.31 7.69
N GLU A 119 0.32 -5.01 8.35
CA GLU A 119 -1.10 -4.68 8.33
C GLU A 119 -1.38 -3.33 9.02
N ALA A 120 -0.83 -3.13 10.22
CA ALA A 120 -1.04 -1.91 11.01
C ALA A 120 -0.37 -0.68 10.36
N ALA A 121 0.91 -0.79 9.98
CA ALA A 121 1.66 0.30 9.37
C ALA A 121 1.05 0.71 8.02
N GLY A 122 0.69 -0.26 7.18
CA GLY A 122 0.02 -0.01 5.91
C GLY A 122 -1.34 0.65 6.07
N ARG A 123 -2.11 0.26 7.11
CA ARG A 123 -3.42 0.88 7.41
C ARG A 123 -3.28 2.33 7.85
N LEU A 124 -2.34 2.61 8.77
CA LEU A 124 -2.12 3.98 9.26
C LEU A 124 -1.54 4.88 8.16
N ALA A 125 -0.57 4.41 7.38
CA ALA A 125 0.03 5.18 6.29
C ALA A 125 -1.02 5.59 5.24
N ARG A 126 -1.87 4.65 4.82
CA ARG A 126 -2.98 4.95 3.89
C ARG A 126 -3.98 5.93 4.48
N TRP A 127 -4.38 5.73 5.74
CA TRP A 127 -5.29 6.66 6.42
C TRP A 127 -4.69 8.08 6.48
N ALA A 128 -3.42 8.20 6.85
CA ALA A 128 -2.76 9.49 6.99
C ALA A 128 -2.72 10.26 5.67
N LEU A 129 -2.29 9.61 4.59
CA LEU A 129 -2.28 10.25 3.27
C LEU A 129 -3.68 10.57 2.73
N ALA A 130 -4.72 9.83 3.12
CA ALA A 130 -6.09 10.12 2.71
C ALA A 130 -6.72 11.30 3.48
N ASN A 131 -6.32 11.49 4.76
CA ASN A 131 -7.03 12.40 5.67
C ASN A 131 -6.18 13.60 6.13
N LEU A 132 -4.86 13.55 5.95
CA LEU A 132 -3.94 14.62 6.32
C LEU A 132 -3.34 15.27 5.07
N ASP A 133 -2.96 16.54 5.20
CA ASP A 133 -2.29 17.29 4.14
C ASP A 133 -0.80 16.92 4.09
N LEU A 134 -0.50 15.71 3.61
CA LEU A 134 0.83 15.14 3.47
C LEU A 134 1.11 14.78 2.02
N ASP A 135 2.33 15.03 1.58
CA ASP A 135 2.82 14.65 0.24
C ASP A 135 3.44 13.25 0.24
N GLY A 136 3.93 12.78 1.42
CA GLY A 136 4.58 11.49 1.54
C GLY A 136 4.62 10.92 2.95
N ILE A 137 5.15 9.71 3.02
CA ILE A 137 5.46 9.00 4.27
C ILE A 137 6.93 8.64 4.26
N THR A 138 7.61 8.92 5.36
CA THR A 138 8.99 8.53 5.61
C THR A 138 9.08 7.53 6.76
N ALA A 139 10.15 6.78 6.82
CA ALA A 139 10.47 5.91 7.95
C ALA A 139 11.98 5.67 8.03
N THR A 140 12.48 5.43 9.23
CA THR A 140 13.88 5.09 9.47
C THR A 140 13.98 3.72 10.14
N VAL A 141 14.95 2.91 9.73
CA VAL A 141 15.18 1.57 10.30
C VAL A 141 16.68 1.29 10.43
N ALA A 142 17.10 0.71 11.56
CA ALA A 142 18.50 0.28 11.74
C ALA A 142 18.87 -0.77 10.66
N THR A 143 20.11 -0.70 10.15
CA THR A 143 20.58 -1.57 9.04
C THR A 143 20.53 -3.07 9.38
N ASP A 144 20.63 -3.40 10.67
CA ASP A 144 20.54 -4.78 11.19
C ASP A 144 19.09 -5.25 11.42
N ASN A 145 18.06 -4.42 11.17
CA ASN A 145 16.66 -4.77 11.29
C ASN A 145 16.03 -5.09 9.92
N ALA A 146 16.47 -6.18 9.31
CA ALA A 146 15.97 -6.62 8.00
C ALA A 146 14.45 -6.89 7.98
N ALA A 147 13.88 -7.32 9.12
CA ALA A 147 12.44 -7.57 9.24
C ALA A 147 11.62 -6.28 9.08
N SER A 148 12.02 -5.19 9.76
CA SER A 148 11.37 -3.89 9.61
C SER A 148 11.54 -3.32 8.20
N ALA A 149 12.73 -3.45 7.61
CA ALA A 149 12.96 -3.05 6.22
C ALA A 149 12.05 -3.82 5.23
N ALA A 150 11.80 -5.11 5.47
CA ALA A 150 10.87 -5.90 4.68
C ALA A 150 9.41 -5.43 4.84
N VAL A 151 8.99 -5.05 6.05
CA VAL A 151 7.67 -4.43 6.29
C VAL A 151 7.51 -3.16 5.48
N LEU A 152 8.49 -2.24 5.54
CA LEU A 152 8.43 -0.96 4.82
C LEU A 152 8.31 -1.16 3.30
N ARG A 153 9.09 -2.11 2.73
CA ARG A 153 8.96 -2.44 1.30
C ARG A 153 7.59 -3.02 0.95
N ARG A 154 7.05 -3.91 1.78
CA ARG A 154 5.73 -4.53 1.55
C ARG A 154 4.58 -3.52 1.57
N ILE A 155 4.69 -2.47 2.37
CA ILE A 155 3.68 -1.40 2.39
C ILE A 155 3.94 -0.31 1.34
N GLY A 156 4.98 -0.46 0.50
CA GLY A 156 5.23 0.40 -0.66
C GLY A 156 6.29 1.49 -0.46
N LEU A 157 6.99 1.55 0.69
CA LEU A 157 8.09 2.49 0.86
C LEU A 157 9.36 1.97 0.18
N GLN A 158 10.10 2.85 -0.46
CA GLN A 158 11.38 2.58 -1.11
C GLN A 158 12.53 3.12 -0.27
N MET A 159 13.68 2.43 -0.28
CA MET A 159 14.88 2.93 0.36
C MET A 159 15.43 4.11 -0.46
N VAL A 160 15.55 5.27 0.20
CA VAL A 160 15.98 6.52 -0.43
C VAL A 160 17.34 7.01 0.06
N GLY A 161 17.88 6.42 1.13
CA GLY A 161 19.17 6.85 1.66
C GLY A 161 19.66 6.03 2.83
N ARG A 162 20.84 6.42 3.34
CA ARG A 162 21.48 5.87 4.54
C ARG A 162 21.90 7.01 5.44
N GLY A 163 21.96 6.75 6.75
CA GLY A 163 22.37 7.74 7.74
C GLY A 163 22.83 7.11 9.03
N GLN A 164 22.91 7.94 10.06
CA GLN A 164 23.17 7.55 11.44
C GLN A 164 22.03 8.10 12.29
N GLU A 165 21.62 7.35 13.32
CA GLU A 165 20.60 7.78 14.27
C GLU A 165 20.96 7.25 15.66
N HIS A 166 20.73 8.06 16.70
CA HIS A 166 21.03 7.69 18.07
C HIS A 166 19.94 6.74 18.60
N PHE A 167 20.38 5.55 19.05
CA PHE A 167 19.50 4.58 19.70
C PHE A 167 19.76 4.53 21.20
N VAL A 168 18.80 5.01 21.97
CA VAL A 168 18.94 5.15 23.44
C VAL A 168 19.26 3.81 24.10
N ALA A 169 18.54 2.74 23.76
CA ALA A 169 18.79 1.40 24.32
C ALA A 169 20.18 0.85 23.97
N ARG A 170 20.75 1.24 22.82
CA ARG A 170 22.09 0.80 22.38
C ARG A 170 23.21 1.73 22.83
N GLY A 171 22.87 2.87 23.43
CA GLY A 171 23.83 3.83 23.98
C GLY A 171 24.68 4.56 22.94
N GLY A 172 24.21 4.71 21.69
CA GLY A 172 24.99 5.40 20.67
C GLY A 172 24.38 5.42 19.28
N GLU A 173 25.13 6.04 18.35
CA GLU A 173 24.78 6.12 16.94
C GLU A 173 24.77 4.76 16.27
N GLN A 174 23.74 4.50 15.50
CA GLN A 174 23.58 3.27 14.71
C GLN A 174 23.37 3.61 13.24
N PRO A 175 23.96 2.83 12.33
CA PRO A 175 23.69 3.00 10.91
C PRO A 175 22.22 2.66 10.59
N VAL A 176 21.59 3.55 9.82
CA VAL A 176 20.18 3.43 9.46
C VAL A 176 19.94 3.50 7.95
N LEU A 177 18.81 2.95 7.52
CA LEU A 177 18.25 3.10 6.19
C LEU A 177 17.05 4.06 6.29
N HIS A 178 17.00 5.03 5.38
CA HIS A 178 15.86 5.91 5.20
C HIS A 178 14.96 5.36 4.11
N PHE A 179 13.66 5.29 4.42
CA PHE A 179 12.62 4.89 3.50
C PHE A 179 11.65 6.04 3.27
N ALA A 180 11.14 6.17 2.05
CA ALA A 180 10.10 7.12 1.72
C ALA A 180 9.16 6.56 0.66
N ALA A 181 7.94 7.06 0.67
CA ALA A 181 7.00 6.92 -0.42
C ALA A 181 6.18 8.19 -0.55
N THR A 182 6.01 8.67 -1.76
CA THR A 182 5.05 9.75 -2.04
C THR A 182 3.62 9.20 -1.99
N ARG A 183 2.65 10.11 -1.90
CA ARG A 183 1.23 9.77 -2.04
C ARG A 183 0.98 8.92 -3.30
N GLU A 184 1.60 9.26 -4.41
CA GLU A 184 1.47 8.53 -5.68
C GLU A 184 2.04 7.11 -5.60
N HIS A 185 3.15 6.91 -4.88
CA HIS A 185 3.77 5.58 -4.70
C HIS A 185 2.95 4.65 -3.82
N LEU A 186 2.37 5.17 -2.72
CA LEU A 186 1.61 4.35 -1.75
C LEU A 186 0.18 4.04 -2.19
N PHE A 187 -0.40 4.93 -2.96
CA PHE A 187 -1.76 4.72 -3.48
C PHE A 187 -1.76 4.32 -4.96
N GLY A 188 -0.62 4.51 -5.63
CA GLY A 188 -0.59 4.35 -7.07
C GLY A 188 -1.71 5.10 -7.79
N VAL A 189 -2.16 6.23 -7.30
CA VAL A 189 -3.40 7.00 -7.38
C VAL A 189 -4.27 6.74 -6.12
N PRO A 190 -4.80 7.76 -5.46
CA PRO A 190 -5.35 7.66 -4.10
C PRO A 190 -6.42 6.59 -3.98
N ASP A 191 -6.20 5.69 -3.00
CA ASP A 191 -7.28 4.85 -2.49
C ASP A 191 -8.37 5.80 -1.96
N ALA A 192 -9.51 5.80 -2.60
CA ALA A 192 -10.64 6.59 -2.15
C ALA A 192 -11.01 6.06 -0.77
N GLY A 193 -10.68 6.83 0.26
CA GLY A 193 -11.24 6.65 1.59
C GLY A 193 -12.78 6.54 1.51
N PRO A 194 -13.45 6.12 2.58
CA PRO A 194 -14.89 5.89 2.55
C PRO A 194 -15.57 7.07 1.86
N ALA A 195 -16.31 6.76 0.81
CA ALA A 195 -16.96 7.75 -0.05
C ALA A 195 -17.62 8.83 0.82
N VAL A 196 -17.14 10.07 0.72
CA VAL A 196 -17.95 11.20 1.14
C VAL A 196 -19.19 11.11 0.26
N ALA A 197 -20.31 10.74 0.88
CA ALA A 197 -21.58 10.66 0.20
C ALA A 197 -21.88 12.03 -0.43
N GLY A 198 -21.81 12.13 -1.76
CA GLY A 198 -22.17 13.38 -2.42
C GLY A 198 -21.75 13.57 -3.88
N ALA A 199 -20.71 12.96 -4.38
CA ALA A 199 -20.38 13.06 -5.80
C ALA A 199 -20.17 11.66 -6.40
N ALA A 200 -21.11 11.20 -7.20
CA ALA A 200 -20.97 9.99 -7.99
C ALA A 200 -19.79 10.15 -8.96
N ARG A 201 -18.70 9.45 -8.72
CA ARG A 201 -17.60 9.39 -9.70
C ARG A 201 -18.05 8.62 -10.92
N PRO A 202 -17.83 9.12 -12.13
CA PRO A 202 -18.19 8.37 -13.32
C PRO A 202 -17.45 7.03 -13.35
N LEU A 203 -18.19 5.97 -13.65
CA LEU A 203 -17.62 4.64 -13.84
C LEU A 203 -16.93 4.60 -15.20
N LEU A 204 -15.64 4.27 -15.21
CA LEU A 204 -14.87 4.03 -16.42
C LEU A 204 -14.71 2.52 -16.60
N LEU A 205 -15.29 1.99 -17.64
CA LEU A 205 -15.12 0.59 -18.03
C LEU A 205 -13.95 0.47 -19.01
N VAL A 206 -13.03 -0.41 -18.70
CA VAL A 206 -11.87 -0.78 -19.53
C VAL A 206 -11.84 -2.29 -19.58
N ALA A 207 -11.56 -2.89 -20.73
CA ALA A 207 -11.31 -4.32 -20.83
C ALA A 207 -9.83 -4.56 -21.12
N ALA A 208 -9.22 -5.52 -20.44
CA ALA A 208 -7.81 -5.89 -20.60
C ALA A 208 -7.66 -7.39 -20.92
N CYS A 209 -6.58 -7.74 -21.61
CA CYS A 209 -6.31 -9.11 -22.03
C CYS A 209 -4.89 -9.54 -21.67
N ALA A 210 -4.74 -10.64 -20.92
CA ALA A 210 -3.51 -11.38 -20.82
C ALA A 210 -3.40 -12.33 -22.04
N LEU A 211 -2.66 -11.89 -23.06
CA LEU A 211 -2.28 -12.75 -24.19
C LEU A 211 -1.18 -13.69 -23.70
N ILE A 212 -1.38 -15.01 -23.86
CA ILE A 212 -0.46 -16.03 -23.36
C ILE A 212 0.04 -16.85 -24.54
N ASP A 213 1.35 -16.81 -24.76
CA ASP A 213 1.99 -17.54 -25.84
C ASP A 213 2.14 -19.05 -25.55
N THR A 214 2.72 -19.79 -26.49
CA THR A 214 2.96 -21.24 -26.37
C THR A 214 3.97 -21.59 -25.27
N ASP A 215 4.83 -20.66 -24.89
CA ASP A 215 5.83 -20.82 -23.81
C ASP A 215 5.27 -20.39 -22.44
N GLY A 216 3.99 -20.03 -22.36
CA GLY A 216 3.33 -19.56 -21.14
C GLY A 216 3.69 -18.12 -20.73
N ARG A 217 4.33 -17.35 -21.61
CA ARG A 217 4.65 -15.94 -21.34
C ARG A 217 3.44 -15.05 -21.61
N VAL A 218 3.31 -13.99 -20.83
CA VAL A 218 2.24 -12.99 -20.95
C VAL A 218 2.78 -11.77 -21.69
N LEU A 219 2.01 -11.26 -22.65
CA LEU A 219 2.33 -10.01 -23.35
C LEU A 219 1.98 -8.81 -22.48
N LEU A 220 2.96 -7.92 -22.29
CA LEU A 220 2.78 -6.60 -21.74
C LEU A 220 3.07 -5.54 -22.80
N THR A 221 2.35 -4.41 -22.71
CA THR A 221 2.57 -3.22 -23.53
C THR A 221 3.07 -2.08 -22.65
N ARG A 222 4.07 -1.33 -23.10
CA ARG A 222 4.59 -0.15 -22.40
C ARG A 222 4.09 1.10 -23.04
N ARG A 223 3.45 1.97 -22.26
CA ARG A 223 2.89 3.24 -22.73
C ARG A 223 3.97 4.16 -23.28
N PRO A 224 3.78 4.72 -24.49
CA PRO A 224 4.74 5.63 -25.10
C PRO A 224 4.83 6.96 -24.34
N GLU A 225 5.93 7.68 -24.56
CA GLU A 225 6.11 9.03 -24.02
C GLU A 225 5.02 9.97 -24.54
N GLY A 226 4.56 10.92 -23.67
CA GLY A 226 3.50 11.87 -23.97
C GLY A 226 2.07 11.41 -23.68
N LYS A 227 1.82 10.12 -23.40
CA LYS A 227 0.54 9.64 -22.87
C LYS A 227 0.53 9.66 -21.32
N LYS A 228 -0.66 9.78 -20.70
CA LYS A 228 -0.79 9.64 -19.23
C LYS A 228 -0.22 8.28 -18.79
N LEU A 229 0.51 8.26 -17.67
CA LEU A 229 1.19 7.07 -17.15
C LEU A 229 2.28 6.52 -18.09
N ALA A 230 2.95 7.39 -18.85
CA ALA A 230 4.04 7.03 -19.74
C ALA A 230 5.11 6.19 -19.03
N GLY A 231 5.64 5.19 -19.74
CA GLY A 231 6.68 4.30 -19.23
C GLY A 231 6.19 3.15 -18.34
N LEU A 232 4.91 3.11 -17.93
CA LEU A 232 4.35 1.96 -17.24
C LEU A 232 3.95 0.85 -18.22
N TRP A 233 4.02 -0.38 -17.72
CA TRP A 233 3.63 -1.58 -18.44
C TRP A 233 2.21 -2.00 -18.03
N GLU A 234 1.41 -2.41 -18.99
CA GLU A 234 0.01 -2.78 -18.76
C GLU A 234 -0.37 -3.99 -19.62
N PHE A 235 -1.49 -4.61 -19.30
CA PHE A 235 -2.11 -5.59 -20.19
C PHE A 235 -2.74 -4.85 -21.37
N PRO A 236 -2.55 -5.33 -22.63
CA PRO A 236 -3.19 -4.72 -23.79
C PRO A 236 -4.72 -4.70 -23.66
N GLY A 237 -5.34 -3.64 -24.14
CA GLY A 237 -6.76 -3.41 -24.08
C GLY A 237 -7.12 -1.94 -23.97
N GLY A 238 -8.40 -1.62 -23.82
CA GLY A 238 -8.85 -0.26 -23.83
C GLY A 238 -10.23 -0.01 -23.27
N LYS A 239 -10.71 1.21 -23.45
CA LYS A 239 -12.00 1.67 -22.95
C LYS A 239 -13.14 1.08 -23.78
N LEU A 240 -14.22 0.70 -23.10
CA LEU A 240 -15.46 0.35 -23.76
C LEU A 240 -16.12 1.60 -24.34
N HIS A 241 -16.61 1.49 -25.58
CA HIS A 241 -17.51 2.48 -26.16
C HIS A 241 -18.94 2.26 -25.65
N GLU A 242 -19.80 3.26 -25.85
CA GLU A 242 -21.20 3.15 -25.47
C GLU A 242 -21.90 1.99 -26.21
N GLY A 243 -22.51 1.08 -25.44
CA GLY A 243 -23.17 -0.11 -25.98
C GLY A 243 -22.23 -1.26 -26.36
N GLU A 244 -20.93 -1.11 -26.19
CA GLU A 244 -19.93 -2.16 -26.50
C GLU A 244 -19.80 -3.16 -25.35
N THR A 245 -19.71 -4.45 -25.65
CA THR A 245 -19.36 -5.46 -24.63
C THR A 245 -17.86 -5.49 -24.38
N PRO A 246 -17.38 -5.97 -23.21
CA PRO A 246 -15.95 -6.07 -22.96
C PRO A 246 -15.20 -6.91 -24.01
N GLU A 247 -15.80 -7.98 -24.49
CA GLU A 247 -15.20 -8.84 -25.54
C GLU A 247 -15.11 -8.10 -26.88
N ALA A 248 -16.13 -7.32 -27.26
CA ALA A 248 -16.10 -6.53 -28.47
C ALA A 248 -15.02 -5.44 -28.41
N ALA A 249 -14.92 -4.74 -27.26
CA ALA A 249 -13.86 -3.77 -27.02
C ALA A 249 -12.47 -4.40 -27.16
N LEU A 250 -12.24 -5.56 -26.55
CA LEU A 250 -10.96 -6.26 -26.66
C LEU A 250 -10.62 -6.67 -28.09
N ILE A 251 -11.58 -7.20 -28.83
CA ILE A 251 -11.37 -7.58 -30.26
C ILE A 251 -10.95 -6.36 -31.05
N ARG A 252 -11.60 -5.21 -30.86
CA ARG A 252 -11.26 -3.93 -31.53
C ARG A 252 -9.89 -3.44 -31.10
N GLU A 253 -9.64 -3.27 -29.80
CA GLU A 253 -8.39 -2.72 -29.24
C GLU A 253 -7.16 -3.57 -29.62
N LEU A 254 -7.27 -4.90 -29.53
CA LEU A 254 -6.19 -5.82 -29.92
C LEU A 254 -5.89 -5.76 -31.41
N ALA A 255 -6.89 -5.49 -32.25
CA ALA A 255 -6.68 -5.27 -33.68
C ALA A 255 -6.02 -3.90 -33.94
N GLU A 256 -6.46 -2.84 -33.27
CA GLU A 256 -5.94 -1.47 -33.43
C GLU A 256 -4.52 -1.34 -32.88
N GLU A 257 -4.28 -1.81 -31.66
CA GLU A 257 -3.00 -1.64 -30.98
C GLU A 257 -1.93 -2.65 -31.41
N LEU A 258 -2.32 -3.89 -31.67
CA LEU A 258 -1.38 -5.01 -31.91
C LEU A 258 -1.48 -5.65 -33.28
N GLY A 259 -2.46 -5.31 -34.10
CA GLY A 259 -2.65 -5.88 -35.43
C GLY A 259 -3.03 -7.36 -35.43
N ILE A 260 -3.61 -7.86 -34.35
CA ILE A 260 -4.03 -9.25 -34.24
C ILE A 260 -5.55 -9.41 -34.28
N ALA A 261 -6.01 -10.53 -34.82
CA ALA A 261 -7.43 -10.88 -34.84
C ALA A 261 -7.75 -11.95 -33.80
N VAL A 262 -8.63 -11.62 -32.87
CA VAL A 262 -9.10 -12.52 -31.81
C VAL A 262 -10.59 -12.83 -32.03
N ALA A 263 -10.96 -14.09 -31.90
CA ALA A 263 -12.38 -14.49 -31.90
C ALA A 263 -12.95 -14.42 -30.48
N GLY A 264 -14.21 -14.01 -30.32
CA GLY A 264 -14.82 -13.85 -28.99
C GLY A 264 -14.80 -15.11 -28.11
N ASN A 265 -14.93 -16.31 -28.73
CA ASN A 265 -14.81 -17.58 -28.02
C ASN A 265 -13.38 -17.97 -27.60
N CYS A 266 -12.38 -17.16 -27.96
CA CYS A 266 -11.00 -17.30 -27.49
C CYS A 266 -10.69 -16.41 -26.27
N LEU A 267 -11.63 -15.55 -25.86
CA LEU A 267 -11.54 -14.69 -24.68
C LEU A 267 -12.21 -15.40 -23.50
N ALA A 268 -11.41 -15.81 -22.53
CA ALA A 268 -11.91 -16.43 -21.30
C ALA A 268 -11.87 -15.40 -20.17
N ALA A 269 -13.01 -15.05 -19.58
CA ALA A 269 -13.06 -14.18 -18.42
C ALA A 269 -12.26 -14.81 -17.27
N PHE A 270 -11.38 -14.04 -16.63
CA PHE A 270 -10.48 -14.55 -15.62
C PHE A 270 -10.65 -13.84 -14.26
N ALA A 271 -10.45 -12.56 -14.23
CA ALA A 271 -10.49 -11.75 -13.02
C ALA A 271 -10.98 -10.34 -13.37
N PHE A 272 -11.09 -9.47 -12.38
CA PHE A 272 -11.31 -8.05 -12.63
C PHE A 272 -10.51 -7.20 -11.65
N ALA A 273 -10.15 -5.99 -12.05
CA ALA A 273 -9.64 -4.97 -11.18
C ALA A 273 -10.71 -3.90 -10.97
N SER A 274 -10.85 -3.45 -9.73
CA SER A 274 -11.70 -2.34 -9.33
C SER A 274 -10.80 -1.32 -8.62
N HIS A 275 -10.65 -0.13 -9.24
CA HIS A 275 -9.74 0.89 -8.70
C HIS A 275 -10.37 2.28 -8.79
N ALA A 276 -10.38 2.99 -7.65
CA ALA A 276 -10.89 4.34 -7.59
C ALA A 276 -9.78 5.36 -7.86
N TYR A 277 -9.85 6.02 -8.99
CA TYR A 277 -9.01 7.18 -9.32
C TYR A 277 -9.65 8.48 -8.77
N PRO A 278 -8.91 9.59 -8.65
CA PRO A 278 -9.47 10.84 -8.11
C PRO A 278 -10.72 11.32 -8.82
N THR A 279 -10.79 11.18 -10.16
CA THR A 279 -11.84 11.72 -11.01
C THR A 279 -12.82 10.68 -11.55
N PHE A 280 -12.53 9.38 -11.42
CA PHE A 280 -13.37 8.27 -11.90
C PHE A 280 -13.12 7.01 -11.10
N HIS A 281 -14.03 6.04 -11.21
CA HIS A 281 -13.84 4.68 -10.72
C HIS A 281 -13.61 3.75 -11.91
N LEU A 282 -12.45 3.07 -11.95
CA LEU A 282 -12.13 2.08 -12.97
C LEU A 282 -12.69 0.72 -12.58
N LEU A 283 -13.41 0.09 -13.48
CA LEU A 283 -13.71 -1.34 -13.44
C LEU A 283 -13.13 -1.98 -14.70
N MET A 284 -12.21 -2.93 -14.53
CA MET A 284 -11.44 -3.53 -15.61
C MET A 284 -11.48 -5.06 -15.54
N PRO A 285 -12.38 -5.73 -16.27
CA PRO A 285 -12.31 -7.16 -16.47
C PRO A 285 -11.04 -7.53 -17.24
N LEU A 286 -10.34 -8.57 -16.75
CA LEU A 286 -9.18 -9.19 -17.39
C LEU A 286 -9.61 -10.51 -18.00
N TYR A 287 -9.31 -10.65 -19.28
CA TYR A 287 -9.53 -11.89 -20.03
C TYR A 287 -8.19 -12.58 -20.31
N LEU A 288 -8.23 -13.91 -20.41
CA LEU A 288 -7.12 -14.72 -20.92
C LEU A 288 -7.37 -15.02 -22.40
N CYS A 289 -6.34 -14.92 -23.23
CA CYS A 289 -6.39 -15.33 -24.63
C CYS A 289 -5.12 -16.12 -24.99
N ARG A 290 -5.30 -17.34 -25.51
CA ARG A 290 -4.22 -18.24 -25.95
C ARG A 290 -4.25 -18.50 -27.46
N ARG A 291 -5.24 -17.93 -28.18
CA ARG A 291 -5.41 -18.14 -29.63
C ARG A 291 -5.81 -16.85 -30.32
N TRP A 292 -5.01 -16.45 -31.26
CA TRP A 292 -5.24 -15.30 -32.15
C TRP A 292 -4.63 -15.56 -33.52
N ARG A 293 -4.95 -14.73 -34.50
CA ARG A 293 -4.34 -14.70 -35.83
C ARG A 293 -3.46 -13.47 -35.95
N GLY A 294 -2.31 -13.58 -36.65
CA GLY A 294 -1.34 -12.52 -36.80
C GLY A 294 -0.24 -12.59 -35.75
N THR A 295 0.73 -11.70 -35.87
CA THR A 295 1.84 -11.53 -34.93
C THR A 295 1.69 -10.18 -34.24
N PRO A 296 1.63 -10.11 -32.89
CA PRO A 296 1.51 -8.83 -32.20
C PRO A 296 2.62 -7.86 -32.58
N GLN A 297 2.26 -6.66 -33.00
CA GLN A 297 3.16 -5.56 -33.38
C GLN A 297 2.71 -4.27 -32.68
N PRO A 298 3.66 -3.37 -32.32
CA PRO A 298 3.34 -2.12 -31.64
C PRO A 298 2.86 -1.07 -32.65
N LEU A 299 1.57 -1.05 -32.98
CA LEU A 299 1.01 -0.17 -34.01
C LEU A 299 0.81 1.28 -33.55
N GLU A 300 0.78 1.52 -32.23
CA GLU A 300 0.62 2.86 -31.62
C GLU A 300 1.90 3.40 -30.96
N GLY A 301 3.07 2.87 -31.31
CA GLY A 301 4.36 3.31 -30.77
C GLY A 301 4.68 2.82 -29.36
N GLN A 302 3.88 1.89 -28.82
CA GLN A 302 4.15 1.19 -27.57
C GLN A 302 5.32 0.21 -27.72
N THR A 303 5.97 -0.16 -26.60
CA THR A 303 6.95 -1.25 -26.56
C THR A 303 6.27 -2.53 -26.11
N LEU A 304 6.59 -3.66 -26.73
CA LEU A 304 6.05 -4.97 -26.37
C LEU A 304 7.09 -5.80 -25.62
N ALA A 305 6.66 -6.56 -24.61
CA ALA A 305 7.48 -7.54 -23.92
C ALA A 305 6.69 -8.83 -23.61
N TRP A 306 7.26 -9.98 -23.97
CA TRP A 306 6.77 -11.28 -23.53
C TRP A 306 7.43 -11.66 -22.21
N VAL A 307 6.66 -11.76 -21.14
CA VAL A 307 7.14 -11.85 -19.77
C VAL A 307 6.68 -13.15 -19.13
N ARG A 308 7.56 -13.89 -18.50
CA ARG A 308 7.20 -15.06 -17.70
C ARG A 308 6.36 -14.65 -16.50
N PRO A 309 5.35 -15.42 -16.07
CA PRO A 309 4.47 -15.06 -14.95
C PRO A 309 5.21 -14.66 -13.67
N GLU A 310 6.33 -15.35 -13.33
CA GLU A 310 7.14 -15.08 -12.14
C GLU A 310 7.85 -13.72 -12.21
N LYS A 311 7.98 -13.14 -13.40
CA LYS A 311 8.67 -11.87 -13.66
C LYS A 311 7.73 -10.70 -13.88
N LEU A 312 6.41 -10.89 -13.88
CA LEU A 312 5.44 -9.82 -14.08
C LEU A 312 5.57 -8.72 -13.01
N ALA A 313 5.90 -9.09 -11.77
CA ALA A 313 6.09 -8.14 -10.68
C ALA A 313 7.34 -7.24 -10.82
N ASP A 314 8.28 -7.58 -11.69
CA ASP A 314 9.48 -6.77 -11.97
C ASP A 314 9.17 -5.57 -12.89
N TYR A 315 8.00 -5.55 -13.52
CA TYR A 315 7.55 -4.51 -14.44
C TYR A 315 6.72 -3.46 -13.71
N PRO A 316 7.05 -2.15 -13.81
CA PRO A 316 6.24 -1.10 -13.20
C PRO A 316 4.90 -0.99 -13.91
N MET A 317 3.81 -1.25 -13.19
CA MET A 317 2.45 -1.28 -13.72
C MET A 317 1.55 -0.22 -13.08
N PRO A 318 0.48 0.24 -13.80
CA PRO A 318 -0.58 1.03 -13.20
C PRO A 318 -1.18 0.33 -11.98
N PRO A 319 -1.73 1.08 -11.01
CA PRO A 319 -2.31 0.52 -9.79
C PRO A 319 -3.41 -0.51 -10.02
N ALA A 320 -4.20 -0.33 -11.06
CA ALA A 320 -5.29 -1.25 -11.40
C ALA A 320 -4.79 -2.62 -11.87
N ASP A 321 -3.62 -2.68 -12.52
CA ASP A 321 -3.05 -3.93 -13.06
C ASP A 321 -2.35 -4.76 -11.98
N ARG A 322 -1.74 -4.09 -10.98
CA ARG A 322 -0.93 -4.74 -9.93
C ARG A 322 -1.63 -5.88 -9.19
N PRO A 323 -2.91 -5.76 -8.77
CA PRO A 323 -3.61 -6.85 -8.09
C PRO A 323 -3.83 -8.08 -8.95
N LEU A 324 -3.77 -7.94 -10.28
CA LEU A 324 -3.99 -9.04 -11.22
C LEU A 324 -2.73 -9.91 -11.40
N VAL A 325 -1.54 -9.35 -11.12
CA VAL A 325 -0.25 -10.04 -11.29
C VAL A 325 -0.13 -11.30 -10.43
N PRO A 326 -0.40 -11.28 -9.10
CA PRO A 326 -0.38 -12.49 -8.29
C PRO A 326 -1.34 -13.56 -8.78
N LEU A 327 -2.55 -13.15 -9.20
CA LEU A 327 -3.57 -14.08 -9.72
C LEU A 327 -3.10 -14.80 -10.98
N LEU A 328 -2.47 -14.05 -11.91
CA LEU A 328 -1.92 -14.64 -13.14
C LEU A 328 -0.75 -15.57 -12.85
N ARG A 329 0.18 -15.16 -11.95
CA ARG A 329 1.34 -15.98 -11.56
C ARG A 329 0.92 -17.31 -10.94
N ASP A 330 -0.11 -17.30 -10.09
CA ASP A 330 -0.58 -18.49 -9.38
C ASP A 330 -1.45 -19.40 -10.27
N PHE A 331 -1.94 -18.86 -11.39
CA PHE A 331 -2.76 -19.58 -12.37
C PHE A 331 -1.95 -20.19 -13.53
N LEU A 332 -0.86 -19.54 -13.95
CA LEU A 332 -0.03 -19.93 -15.11
C LEU A 332 1.20 -20.72 -14.70
#